data_4db81b66d75637873331a6980392ffdd
#
_entry.id   4db81b66d75637873331a6980392ffdd
#
_cell.length_a   1.000
_cell.length_b   1.000
_cell.length_c   1.000
_cell.angle_alpha   90.00
_cell.angle_beta   90.00
_cell.angle_gamma   90.00
#
_symmetry.space_group_name_H-M   'P 1'
#
loop_
_entity.id
_entity.type
_entity.pdbx_description
1 polymer ?
#
loop_
_entity_poly.entity_id
_entity_poly.type
_entity_poly.pdbx_seq_one_letter_code
_entity_poly.pdbx_strand_id
1 'polypeptide(L)'
;MQDFIARLIEESKRFLNERAQIDDDIGQEAAKFVAREIPAPSGTFEKSDSPLIRWIEEAIQFGSPETERVLNALKPALPFLPWKYNYEPRPDMPDLGNQMGWGEILGPEAPFHDDHFCYGFTLLGKNTFYPAHYHPATELYVVLSGHAEWTLDGVSKVRNPGEFILHPSNHVHSMRTSNEPLLALYTWSGEDVVTLSKYV
;
A
#
# COMPACT_ATOMS: atom_id res chain seq x y z
N MET A 1 -20.53 -6.48 -5.61
CA MET A 1 -19.17 -5.89 -5.81
C MET A 1 -18.74 -5.01 -4.65
N GLN A 2 -19.61 -4.15 -4.12
CA GLN A 2 -19.31 -3.33 -2.94
C GLN A 2 -19.03 -4.13 -1.66
N ASP A 3 -19.66 -5.29 -1.51
CA ASP A 3 -19.58 -6.11 -0.28
C ASP A 3 -18.15 -6.60 0.02
N PHE A 4 -17.37 -6.99 -1.01
CA PHE A 4 -16.00 -7.44 -0.76
C PHE A 4 -15.03 -6.30 -0.48
N ILE A 5 -15.24 -5.10 -1.03
CA ILE A 5 -14.43 -3.92 -0.69
C ILE A 5 -14.76 -3.45 0.74
N ALA A 6 -16.03 -3.41 1.11
CA ALA A 6 -16.43 -3.08 2.49
C ALA A 6 -15.82 -4.05 3.49
N ARG A 7 -15.87 -5.35 3.20
CA ARG A 7 -15.21 -6.38 4.01
C ARG A 7 -13.70 -6.19 4.09
N LEU A 8 -13.05 -5.86 2.98
CA LEU A 8 -11.62 -5.61 2.96
C LEU A 8 -11.25 -4.43 3.87
N ILE A 9 -11.98 -3.32 3.79
CA ILE A 9 -11.77 -2.15 4.66
C ILE A 9 -11.96 -2.54 6.13
N GLU A 10 -13.04 -3.28 6.45
CA GLU A 10 -13.33 -3.75 7.81
C GLU A 10 -12.19 -4.63 8.36
N GLU A 11 -11.73 -5.63 7.60
CA GLU A 11 -10.66 -6.51 8.04
C GLU A 11 -9.30 -5.79 8.15
N SER A 12 -9.04 -4.81 7.27
CA SER A 12 -7.86 -3.96 7.38
C SER A 12 -7.89 -3.10 8.64
N LYS A 13 -9.03 -2.47 8.94
CA LYS A 13 -9.21 -1.70 10.19
C LYS A 13 -9.07 -2.60 11.42
N ARG A 14 -9.65 -3.78 11.39
CA ARG A 14 -9.55 -4.74 12.50
C ARG A 14 -8.11 -5.16 12.75
N PHE A 15 -7.37 -5.45 11.69
CA PHE A 15 -5.95 -5.78 11.76
C PHE A 15 -5.12 -4.64 12.35
N LEU A 16 -5.33 -3.41 11.85
CA LEU A 16 -4.62 -2.23 12.32
C LEU A 16 -5.01 -1.82 13.74
N ASN A 17 -6.24 -2.12 14.18
CA ASN A 17 -6.72 -1.77 15.52
C ASN A 17 -5.89 -2.43 16.65
N GLU A 18 -5.37 -3.63 16.41
CA GLU A 18 -4.48 -4.29 17.38
C GLU A 18 -3.19 -3.46 17.57
N ARG A 19 -2.65 -2.88 16.50
CA ARG A 19 -1.47 -2.01 16.53
C ARG A 19 -1.78 -0.62 17.09
N ALA A 20 -2.97 -0.10 16.83
CA ALA A 20 -3.46 1.20 17.32
C ALA A 20 -3.59 1.25 18.86
N GLN A 21 -3.62 0.10 19.54
CA GLN A 21 -3.64 0.04 21.00
C GLN A 21 -2.27 0.31 21.63
N ILE A 22 -1.21 0.41 20.83
CA ILE A 22 0.15 0.67 21.30
C ILE A 22 0.45 2.15 21.13
N ASP A 23 0.78 2.82 22.22
CA ASP A 23 1.10 4.26 22.24
C ASP A 23 2.54 4.49 21.77
N ASP A 24 2.72 4.39 20.46
CA ASP A 24 3.93 4.78 19.75
C ASP A 24 3.54 5.40 18.40
N ASP A 25 4.50 5.91 17.63
CA ASP A 25 4.22 6.60 16.37
C ASP A 25 3.48 5.71 15.36
N ILE A 26 3.82 4.42 15.29
CA ILE A 26 3.12 3.46 14.42
C ILE A 26 1.69 3.23 14.91
N GLY A 27 1.49 3.09 16.22
CA GLY A 27 0.16 2.93 16.82
C GLY A 27 -0.72 4.16 16.57
N GLN A 28 -0.17 5.35 16.71
CA GLN A 28 -0.87 6.62 16.44
C GLN A 28 -1.28 6.73 14.96
N GLU A 29 -0.41 6.38 14.00
CA GLU A 29 -0.76 6.37 12.57
C GLU A 29 -1.82 5.31 12.26
N ALA A 30 -1.71 4.10 12.81
CA ALA A 30 -2.72 3.06 12.64
C ALA A 30 -4.09 3.51 13.17
N ALA A 31 -4.13 4.22 14.31
CA ALA A 31 -5.34 4.75 14.91
C ALA A 31 -6.08 5.75 13.99
N LYS A 32 -5.36 6.53 13.18
CA LYS A 32 -5.97 7.47 12.23
C LYS A 32 -6.87 6.76 11.22
N PHE A 33 -6.44 5.63 10.67
CA PHE A 33 -7.28 4.84 9.76
C PHE A 33 -8.40 4.11 10.49
N VAL A 34 -8.12 3.52 11.65
CA VAL A 34 -9.14 2.81 12.45
C VAL A 34 -10.32 3.71 12.78
N ALA A 35 -10.05 4.95 13.21
CA ALA A 35 -11.07 5.94 13.57
C ALA A 35 -11.76 6.60 12.35
N ARG A 36 -11.22 6.43 11.14
CA ARG A 36 -11.74 7.12 9.94
C ARG A 36 -13.11 6.60 9.55
N GLU A 37 -14.06 7.48 9.36
CA GLU A 37 -15.33 7.15 8.72
C GLU A 37 -15.09 6.99 7.20
N ILE A 38 -15.63 5.91 6.62
CA ILE A 38 -15.51 5.68 5.19
C ILE A 38 -16.77 6.25 4.53
N PRO A 39 -16.63 7.23 3.62
CA PRO A 39 -17.77 7.84 2.96
C PRO A 39 -18.49 6.86 2.03
N ALA A 40 -19.64 7.24 1.50
CA ALA A 40 -20.25 6.49 0.41
C ALA A 40 -19.34 6.56 -0.84
N PRO A 41 -19.22 5.48 -1.61
CA PRO A 41 -18.37 5.47 -2.80
C PRO A 41 -18.91 6.44 -3.85
N SER A 42 -18.03 7.26 -4.43
CA SER A 42 -18.32 8.17 -5.55
C SER A 42 -18.05 7.53 -6.92
N GLY A 43 -17.38 6.36 -6.93
CA GLY A 43 -17.01 5.62 -8.13
C GLY A 43 -17.33 4.15 -8.06
N THR A 44 -16.99 3.42 -9.11
CA THR A 44 -17.16 1.97 -9.23
C THR A 44 -15.82 1.26 -9.24
N PHE A 45 -15.79 0.03 -8.72
CA PHE A 45 -14.65 -0.87 -8.82
C PHE A 45 -14.83 -1.77 -10.03
N GLU A 46 -14.18 -1.42 -11.13
CA GLU A 46 -14.18 -2.23 -12.34
C GLU A 46 -12.94 -3.14 -12.38
N LYS A 47 -13.02 -4.19 -13.19
CA LYS A 47 -11.87 -5.08 -13.35
C LYS A 47 -10.72 -4.29 -13.99
N SER A 48 -9.57 -4.28 -13.33
CA SER A 48 -8.38 -3.59 -13.80
C SER A 48 -7.79 -4.30 -15.03
N ASP A 49 -7.27 -3.54 -15.98
CA ASP A 49 -6.47 -3.98 -17.12
C ASP A 49 -4.96 -3.72 -16.92
N SER A 50 -4.58 -3.30 -15.73
CA SER A 50 -3.19 -3.02 -15.37
C SER A 50 -2.29 -4.23 -15.61
N PRO A 51 -1.05 -4.05 -16.14
CA PRO A 51 -0.08 -5.12 -16.29
C PRO A 51 0.33 -5.76 -14.96
N LEU A 52 0.05 -5.12 -13.83
CA LEU A 52 0.28 -5.65 -12.48
C LEU A 52 -0.57 -6.86 -12.15
N ILE A 53 -1.70 -7.07 -12.85
CA ILE A 53 -2.61 -8.20 -12.64
C ILE A 53 -1.88 -9.55 -12.72
N ARG A 54 -0.83 -9.65 -13.54
CA ARG A 54 -0.02 -10.86 -13.67
C ARG A 54 0.66 -11.31 -12.35
N TRP A 55 0.87 -10.39 -11.41
CA TRP A 55 1.51 -10.68 -10.13
C TRP A 55 0.54 -11.09 -9.03
N ILE A 56 -0.77 -10.85 -9.23
CA ILE A 56 -1.78 -10.96 -8.17
C ILE A 56 -1.85 -12.35 -7.54
N GLU A 57 -1.90 -13.40 -8.37
CA GLU A 57 -2.04 -14.77 -7.87
C GLU A 57 -0.83 -15.22 -7.04
N GLU A 58 0.36 -14.75 -7.43
CA GLU A 58 1.58 -15.06 -6.71
C GLU A 58 1.74 -14.17 -5.46
N ALA A 59 1.40 -12.89 -5.59
CA ALA A 59 1.58 -11.91 -4.52
C ALA A 59 0.82 -12.21 -3.21
N ILE A 60 -0.20 -13.06 -3.25
CA ILE A 60 -0.98 -13.45 -2.06
C ILE A 60 -0.49 -14.76 -1.40
N GLN A 61 0.55 -15.40 -1.94
CA GLN A 61 0.95 -16.75 -1.50
C GLN A 61 1.96 -16.74 -0.35
N PHE A 62 2.62 -15.61 -0.11
CA PHE A 62 3.74 -15.48 0.83
C PHE A 62 3.36 -14.70 2.08
N GLY A 63 2.11 -14.80 2.51
CA GLY A 63 1.62 -14.18 3.76
C GLY A 63 2.04 -14.97 5.01
N SER A 64 1.74 -14.39 6.16
CA SER A 64 1.90 -15.02 7.47
C SER A 64 0.53 -15.31 8.11
N PRO A 65 0.47 -16.12 9.18
CA PRO A 65 -0.77 -16.30 9.93
C PRO A 65 -1.41 -14.99 10.43
N GLU A 66 -0.60 -14.00 10.75
CA GLU A 66 -1.08 -12.68 11.19
C GLU A 66 -1.79 -11.92 10.06
N THR A 67 -1.29 -12.05 8.82
CA THR A 67 -1.82 -11.30 7.65
C THR A 67 -2.91 -12.05 6.89
N GLU A 68 -3.10 -13.34 7.17
CA GLU A 68 -3.99 -14.24 6.44
C GLU A 68 -5.43 -13.70 6.31
N ARG A 69 -5.97 -13.10 7.37
CA ARG A 69 -7.34 -12.56 7.37
C ARG A 69 -7.50 -11.43 6.36
N VAL A 70 -6.55 -10.48 6.35
CA VAL A 70 -6.56 -9.35 5.40
C VAL A 70 -6.36 -9.87 3.98
N LEU A 71 -5.45 -10.82 3.75
CA LEU A 71 -5.22 -11.44 2.45
C LEU A 71 -6.45 -12.18 1.93
N ASN A 72 -7.18 -12.89 2.79
CA ASN A 72 -8.42 -13.57 2.41
C ASN A 72 -9.55 -12.58 2.04
N ALA A 73 -9.60 -11.41 2.66
CA ALA A 73 -10.52 -10.33 2.28
C ALA A 73 -10.06 -9.61 0.99
N LEU A 74 -8.75 -9.44 0.82
CA LEU A 74 -8.15 -8.75 -0.32
C LEU A 74 -8.21 -9.58 -1.61
N LYS A 75 -8.04 -10.89 -1.53
CA LYS A 75 -8.01 -11.80 -2.69
C LYS A 75 -9.13 -11.57 -3.71
N PRO A 76 -10.42 -11.50 -3.34
CA PRO A 76 -11.49 -11.22 -4.30
C PRO A 76 -11.48 -9.76 -4.81
N ALA A 77 -10.87 -8.82 -4.09
CA ALA A 77 -10.81 -7.41 -4.44
C ALA A 77 -9.66 -7.09 -5.43
N LEU A 78 -8.55 -7.80 -5.34
CA LEU A 78 -7.32 -7.51 -6.09
C LEU A 78 -7.53 -7.22 -7.59
N PRO A 79 -8.34 -8.00 -8.36
CA PRO A 79 -8.55 -7.73 -9.76
C PRO A 79 -9.36 -6.47 -10.06
N PHE A 80 -10.01 -5.90 -9.03
CA PHE A 80 -10.90 -4.76 -9.14
C PHE A 80 -10.33 -3.49 -8.49
N LEU A 81 -9.15 -3.57 -7.86
CA LEU A 81 -8.47 -2.37 -7.36
C LEU A 81 -8.03 -1.51 -8.54
N PRO A 82 -8.13 -0.17 -8.39
CA PRO A 82 -7.74 0.77 -9.44
C PRO A 82 -6.21 0.90 -9.52
N TRP A 83 -5.54 -0.18 -9.92
CA TRP A 83 -4.09 -0.23 -10.01
C TRP A 83 -3.56 0.82 -10.96
N LYS A 84 -2.70 1.69 -10.47
CA LYS A 84 -2.07 2.76 -11.25
C LYS A 84 -0.58 2.88 -10.92
N TYR A 85 0.15 3.42 -11.89
CA TYR A 85 1.49 3.96 -11.74
C TYR A 85 1.48 5.27 -12.52
N ASN A 86 1.53 6.40 -11.84
CA ASN A 86 1.34 7.72 -12.42
C ASN A 86 2.56 8.65 -12.25
N TYR A 87 3.74 8.08 -12.00
CA TYR A 87 4.99 8.83 -12.09
C TYR A 87 5.44 9.00 -13.54
N GLU A 88 6.18 10.07 -13.79
CA GLU A 88 6.85 10.25 -15.06
C GLU A 88 7.78 9.08 -15.37
N PRO A 89 7.77 8.57 -16.62
CA PRO A 89 8.66 7.49 -17.01
C PRO A 89 10.14 7.85 -16.78
N ARG A 90 10.87 6.94 -16.18
CA ARG A 90 12.31 7.10 -15.96
C ARG A 90 13.08 6.43 -17.09
N PRO A 91 14.03 7.16 -17.77
CA PRO A 91 14.82 6.57 -18.86
C PRO A 91 15.69 5.38 -18.42
N ASP A 92 16.12 5.37 -17.15
CA ASP A 92 16.92 4.27 -16.55
C ASP A 92 16.07 3.08 -16.09
N MET A 93 14.75 3.25 -15.98
CA MET A 93 13.79 2.24 -15.51
C MET A 93 12.46 2.31 -16.28
N PRO A 94 12.48 2.17 -17.63
CA PRO A 94 11.30 2.43 -18.46
C PRO A 94 10.12 1.49 -18.18
N ASP A 95 10.39 0.29 -17.64
CA ASP A 95 9.39 -0.75 -17.38
C ASP A 95 8.88 -0.74 -15.92
N LEU A 96 9.26 0.23 -15.10
CA LEU A 96 8.91 0.24 -13.68
C LEU A 96 7.39 0.19 -13.45
N GLY A 97 6.61 0.93 -14.22
CA GLY A 97 5.14 0.91 -14.15
C GLY A 97 4.49 -0.42 -14.54
N ASN A 98 5.22 -1.33 -15.21
CA ASN A 98 4.81 -2.70 -15.47
C ASN A 98 5.16 -3.66 -14.32
N GLN A 99 5.96 -3.21 -13.38
CA GLN A 99 6.49 -4.03 -12.28
C GLN A 99 5.93 -3.61 -10.93
N MET A 100 5.49 -2.37 -10.78
CA MET A 100 4.94 -1.87 -9.52
C MET A 100 3.83 -0.86 -9.73
N GLY A 101 3.03 -0.68 -8.70
CA GLY A 101 2.00 0.34 -8.63
C GLY A 101 1.17 0.21 -7.37
N TRP A 102 0.17 1.05 -7.25
CA TRP A 102 -0.74 1.09 -6.12
C TRP A 102 -2.19 1.08 -6.56
N GLY A 103 -3.03 0.45 -5.73
CA GLY A 103 -4.48 0.43 -5.87
C GLY A 103 -5.09 1.19 -4.70
N GLU A 104 -5.43 2.47 -4.91
CA GLU A 104 -6.00 3.35 -3.90
C GLU A 104 -7.50 3.14 -3.78
N ILE A 105 -7.97 2.86 -2.58
CA ILE A 105 -9.38 2.62 -2.26
C ILE A 105 -10.03 3.88 -1.68
N LEU A 106 -9.35 4.54 -0.77
CA LEU A 106 -9.74 5.80 -0.13
C LEU A 106 -8.69 6.85 -0.44
N GLY A 107 -9.09 8.04 -0.87
CA GLY A 107 -8.19 9.14 -1.17
C GLY A 107 -8.82 10.21 -2.05
N PRO A 108 -8.08 11.27 -2.39
CA PRO A 108 -8.60 12.38 -3.18
C PRO A 108 -9.14 12.00 -4.57
N GLU A 109 -8.53 11.00 -5.21
CA GLU A 109 -8.93 10.50 -6.53
C GLU A 109 -9.46 9.05 -6.50
N ALA A 110 -9.67 8.52 -5.29
CA ALA A 110 -10.11 7.15 -5.10
C ALA A 110 -11.64 7.00 -5.20
N PRO A 111 -12.16 5.76 -5.41
CA PRO A 111 -13.59 5.49 -5.38
C PRO A 111 -14.29 5.91 -4.08
N PHE A 112 -13.61 5.85 -2.93
CA PHE A 112 -14.03 6.48 -1.69
C PHE A 112 -13.24 7.78 -1.52
N HIS A 113 -13.93 8.91 -1.65
CA HIS A 113 -13.27 10.22 -1.64
C HIS A 113 -12.89 10.68 -0.24
N ASP A 114 -11.63 11.07 -0.04
CA ASP A 114 -11.12 11.71 1.17
C ASP A 114 -9.95 12.64 0.84
N ASP A 115 -10.06 13.94 1.13
CA ASP A 115 -9.04 14.94 0.80
C ASP A 115 -7.81 14.92 1.72
N HIS A 116 -7.87 14.21 2.84
CA HIS A 116 -6.89 14.31 3.91
C HIS A 116 -6.28 12.95 4.32
N PHE A 117 -6.66 11.90 3.62
CA PHE A 117 -6.19 10.56 3.96
C PHE A 117 -6.24 9.63 2.74
N CYS A 118 -5.17 8.84 2.55
CA CYS A 118 -5.19 7.76 1.57
C CYS A 118 -5.09 6.40 2.26
N TYR A 119 -5.76 5.41 1.68
CA TYR A 119 -5.64 4.01 2.03
C TYR A 119 -5.70 3.17 0.76
N GLY A 120 -4.80 2.23 0.67
CA GLY A 120 -4.72 1.34 -0.48
C GLY A 120 -3.68 0.24 -0.31
N PHE A 121 -3.28 -0.32 -1.44
CA PHE A 121 -2.31 -1.41 -1.49
C PHE A 121 -1.24 -1.11 -2.53
N THR A 122 0.00 -1.41 -2.19
CA THR A 122 1.15 -1.34 -3.09
C THR A 122 1.56 -2.76 -3.50
N LEU A 123 1.80 -2.95 -4.78
CA LEU A 123 2.26 -4.20 -5.37
C LEU A 123 3.57 -3.98 -6.11
N LEU A 124 4.60 -4.74 -5.76
CA LEU A 124 5.86 -4.84 -6.49
C LEU A 124 6.02 -6.26 -7.02
N GLY A 125 6.30 -6.40 -8.31
CA GLY A 125 6.69 -7.67 -8.91
C GLY A 125 8.02 -8.20 -8.37
N LYS A 126 8.41 -9.40 -8.81
CA LYS A 126 9.73 -9.96 -8.47
C LYS A 126 10.86 -9.15 -9.08
N ASN A 127 12.01 -9.17 -8.41
CA ASN A 127 13.24 -8.52 -8.88
C ASN A 127 13.03 -7.04 -9.24
N THR A 128 12.13 -6.37 -8.52
CA THR A 128 11.76 -4.98 -8.75
C THR A 128 12.45 -4.09 -7.74
N PHE A 129 13.01 -2.98 -8.22
CA PHE A 129 13.55 -1.92 -7.39
C PHE A 129 12.66 -0.69 -7.52
N TYR A 130 11.99 -0.31 -6.43
CA TYR A 130 11.35 0.99 -6.29
C TYR A 130 12.38 1.98 -5.78
N PRO A 131 12.85 2.91 -6.64
CA PRO A 131 13.99 3.77 -6.33
C PRO A 131 13.75 4.68 -5.14
N ALA A 132 14.86 5.22 -4.60
CA ALA A 132 14.81 6.19 -3.51
C ALA A 132 13.94 7.40 -3.88
N HIS A 133 12.99 7.70 -3.02
CA HIS A 133 11.99 8.76 -3.20
C HIS A 133 11.54 9.29 -1.83
N TYR A 134 10.84 10.41 -1.86
CA TYR A 134 10.22 11.02 -0.69
C TYR A 134 8.93 11.75 -1.08
N HIS A 135 8.05 11.99 -0.12
CA HIS A 135 6.78 12.70 -0.27
C HIS A 135 6.37 13.42 1.01
N PRO A 136 5.47 14.45 0.95
CA PRO A 136 5.04 15.20 2.11
C PRO A 136 4.20 14.41 3.11
N ALA A 137 3.42 13.44 2.65
CA ALA A 137 2.59 12.63 3.53
C ALA A 137 3.44 11.81 4.51
N THR A 138 2.95 11.63 5.73
CA THR A 138 3.39 10.54 6.61
C THR A 138 2.77 9.25 6.09
N GLU A 139 3.58 8.21 5.91
CA GLU A 139 3.14 6.95 5.33
C GLU A 139 3.37 5.78 6.27
N LEU A 140 2.32 5.02 6.51
CA LEU A 140 2.40 3.75 7.23
C LEU A 140 2.23 2.60 6.24
N TYR A 141 3.23 1.73 6.16
CA TYR A 141 3.15 0.46 5.45
C TYR A 141 2.97 -0.71 6.41
N VAL A 142 2.25 -1.72 5.92
CA VAL A 142 2.24 -3.06 6.51
C VAL A 142 2.51 -4.07 5.41
N VAL A 143 3.56 -4.86 5.54
CA VAL A 143 3.81 -5.97 4.62
C VAL A 143 2.74 -7.04 4.85
N LEU A 144 1.98 -7.39 3.82
CA LEU A 144 0.95 -8.42 3.89
C LEU A 144 1.45 -9.76 3.34
N SER A 145 2.25 -9.73 2.28
CA SER A 145 2.74 -10.94 1.61
C SER A 145 4.04 -10.66 0.87
N GLY A 146 4.92 -11.64 0.84
CA GLY A 146 6.28 -11.50 0.33
C GLY A 146 7.20 -10.76 1.30
N HIS A 147 8.44 -10.54 0.87
CA HIS A 147 9.40 -9.75 1.62
C HIS A 147 10.18 -8.80 0.69
N ALA A 148 10.66 -7.70 1.24
CA ALA A 148 11.49 -6.75 0.51
C ALA A 148 12.61 -6.21 1.40
N GLU A 149 13.75 -5.91 0.77
CA GLU A 149 14.72 -5.02 1.38
C GLU A 149 14.13 -3.60 1.36
N TRP A 150 13.98 -3.03 2.53
CA TRP A 150 13.40 -1.71 2.75
C TRP A 150 14.47 -0.78 3.29
N THR A 151 14.73 0.32 2.61
CA THR A 151 15.69 1.33 3.04
C THR A 151 14.96 2.58 3.47
N LEU A 152 15.23 3.06 4.67
CA LEU A 152 14.74 4.33 5.20
C LEU A 152 15.96 5.14 5.67
N ASP A 153 16.15 6.35 5.13
CA ASP A 153 17.26 7.24 5.45
C ASP A 153 18.64 6.54 5.40
N GLY A 154 18.83 5.69 4.40
CA GLY A 154 20.08 4.95 4.19
C GLY A 154 20.26 3.70 5.07
N VAL A 155 19.31 3.37 5.94
CA VAL A 155 19.33 2.14 6.75
C VAL A 155 18.44 1.09 6.11
N SER A 156 19.04 -0.03 5.67
CA SER A 156 18.33 -1.13 5.02
C SER A 156 18.00 -2.25 5.99
N LYS A 157 16.80 -2.78 5.86
CA LYS A 157 16.33 -3.96 6.60
C LYS A 157 15.40 -4.79 5.71
N VAL A 158 15.50 -6.11 5.74
CA VAL A 158 14.48 -6.99 5.15
C VAL A 158 13.23 -6.93 6.02
N ARG A 159 12.09 -6.69 5.36
CA ARG A 159 10.77 -6.62 6.00
C ARG A 159 9.93 -7.82 5.59
N ASN A 160 9.24 -8.38 6.56
CA ASN A 160 8.48 -9.63 6.43
C ASN A 160 6.98 -9.40 6.65
N PRO A 161 6.10 -10.32 6.23
CA PRO A 161 4.67 -10.22 6.49
C PRO A 161 4.34 -10.00 7.97
N GLY A 162 3.48 -9.02 8.25
CA GLY A 162 3.12 -8.56 9.59
C GLY A 162 3.97 -7.40 10.11
N GLU A 163 5.13 -7.08 9.49
CA GLU A 163 5.93 -5.94 9.92
C GLU A 163 5.34 -4.60 9.46
N PHE A 164 5.38 -3.64 10.36
CA PHE A 164 4.98 -2.25 10.13
C PHE A 164 6.21 -1.38 9.85
N ILE A 165 6.07 -0.44 8.91
CA ILE A 165 7.11 0.50 8.56
C ILE A 165 6.49 1.89 8.50
N LEU A 166 7.00 2.82 9.31
CA LEU A 166 6.59 4.22 9.30
C LEU A 166 7.61 5.05 8.53
N HIS A 167 7.15 5.78 7.54
CA HIS A 167 7.91 6.81 6.84
C HIS A 167 7.42 8.19 7.30
N PRO A 168 8.18 8.91 8.11
CA PRO A 168 7.85 10.29 8.43
C PRO A 168 7.83 11.16 7.17
N SER A 169 7.12 12.28 7.22
CA SER A 169 7.05 13.25 6.11
C SER A 169 8.43 13.60 5.56
N ASN A 170 8.60 13.50 4.25
CA ASN A 170 9.83 13.82 3.50
C ASN A 170 11.08 12.96 3.81
N HIS A 171 10.93 11.84 4.51
CA HIS A 171 12.03 10.90 4.70
C HIS A 171 12.25 10.05 3.45
N VAL A 172 13.53 9.90 3.05
CA VAL A 172 13.91 9.16 1.85
C VAL A 172 13.82 7.67 2.09
N HIS A 173 13.09 6.97 1.22
CA HIS A 173 12.91 5.53 1.33
C HIS A 173 12.91 4.84 -0.04
N SER A 174 13.19 3.54 -0.04
CA SER A 174 13.18 2.68 -1.23
C SER A 174 12.85 1.24 -0.86
N MET A 175 12.42 0.44 -1.84
CA MET A 175 12.10 -0.97 -1.66
C MET A 175 12.71 -1.80 -2.78
N ARG A 176 13.15 -3.02 -2.44
CA ARG A 176 13.66 -3.98 -3.43
C ARG A 176 13.13 -5.37 -3.13
N THR A 177 12.42 -5.93 -4.10
CA THR A 177 12.01 -7.35 -4.07
C THR A 177 13.08 -8.23 -4.70
N SER A 178 13.06 -9.51 -4.35
CA SER A 178 13.87 -10.57 -4.95
C SER A 178 12.98 -11.59 -5.67
N ASN A 179 13.00 -12.83 -5.26
CA ASN A 179 12.29 -13.93 -5.94
C ASN A 179 10.77 -13.96 -5.71
N GLU A 180 10.26 -13.10 -4.83
CA GLU A 180 8.85 -13.02 -4.48
C GLU A 180 8.33 -11.62 -4.77
N PRO A 181 7.08 -11.47 -5.26
CA PRO A 181 6.43 -10.18 -5.30
C PRO A 181 6.08 -9.71 -3.88
N LEU A 182 6.05 -8.39 -3.68
CA LEU A 182 5.62 -7.76 -2.45
C LEU A 182 4.19 -7.25 -2.60
N LEU A 183 3.36 -7.52 -1.61
CA LEU A 183 2.06 -6.89 -1.43
C LEU A 183 1.99 -6.25 -0.05
N ALA A 184 1.77 -4.95 0.01
CA ALA A 184 1.70 -4.18 1.25
C ALA A 184 0.45 -3.30 1.29
N LEU A 185 -0.16 -3.17 2.46
CA LEU A 185 -1.13 -2.14 2.75
C LEU A 185 -0.37 -0.84 3.02
N TYR A 186 -0.91 0.30 2.53
CA TYR A 186 -0.39 1.61 2.88
C TYR A 186 -1.49 2.57 3.32
N THR A 187 -1.12 3.53 4.15
CA THR A 187 -1.91 4.74 4.41
C THR A 187 -1.02 5.97 4.29
N TRP A 188 -1.60 7.04 3.77
CA TRP A 188 -1.02 8.38 3.79
C TRP A 188 -1.86 9.30 4.67
N SER A 189 -1.19 10.11 5.48
CA SER A 189 -1.80 11.09 6.36
C SER A 189 -0.97 12.38 6.41
N GLY A 190 -1.59 13.47 6.83
CA GLY A 190 -0.90 14.76 6.96
C GLY A 190 -1.63 15.89 6.24
N GLU A 191 -0.96 17.01 6.08
CA GLU A 191 -1.51 18.19 5.42
C GLU A 191 -1.57 18.07 3.89
N ASP A 192 -0.67 17.26 3.31
CA ASP A 192 -0.57 17.05 1.87
C ASP A 192 -0.47 15.54 1.57
N VAL A 193 -1.58 14.98 1.12
CA VAL A 193 -1.70 13.59 0.68
C VAL A 193 -1.88 13.48 -0.85
N VAL A 194 -1.71 14.59 -1.58
CA VAL A 194 -1.93 14.71 -3.02
C VAL A 194 -0.61 14.75 -3.80
N THR A 195 0.40 15.42 -3.23
CA THR A 195 1.69 15.57 -3.90
C THR A 195 2.38 14.22 -4.06
N LEU A 196 2.59 13.83 -5.32
CA LEU A 196 3.28 12.59 -5.68
C LEU A 196 4.73 12.59 -5.17
N SER A 197 5.23 11.38 -4.94
CA SER A 197 6.63 11.18 -4.54
C SER A 197 7.60 11.73 -5.58
N LYS A 198 8.71 12.25 -5.09
CA LYS A 198 9.84 12.72 -5.92
C LYS A 198 11.00 11.75 -5.76
N TYR A 199 11.55 11.33 -6.88
CA TYR A 199 12.77 10.53 -6.90
C TYR A 199 13.99 11.38 -6.49
N VAL A 200 14.95 10.74 -5.83
CA VAL A 200 16.24 11.33 -5.44
C VAL A 200 17.28 11.08 -6.54
#